data_7447c0690050619d722ec78bc49d909a
#
_entry.id   7447c0690050619d722ec78bc49d909a
#
_cell.length_a   1.000
_cell.length_b   1.000
_cell.length_c   1.000
_cell.angle_alpha   90.00
_cell.angle_beta   90.00
_cell.angle_gamma   90.00
#
_symmetry.space_group_name_H-M   'P 1'
#
loop_
_entity.id
_entity.type
_entity.pdbx_description
1 polymer ?
#
loop_
_entity_poly.entity_id
_entity_poly.type
_entity_poly.pdbx_seq_one_letter_code
_entity_poly.pdbx_strand_id
1 'polypeptide(L)'
;MSLDLQYISQDPQHLPERPASTEGFFLENHGESIFGTVLIPGGAAVDVYPGIVLLHGFPGYTSTFDLAQNLRRAGLVVVSPYYRGCWGSGGRYTFSGAIDDAVRTASWMHEESTAKTYHVDRDKLFFIGHSMGGFISVNATRRLSWIKGTAVMSPYDLAGRAEAGDAALDQLIRESVPVMNVESAEALAADAKMCEKKVGPFRTPLKT
;
A
#
# COMPACT_ATOMS: atom_id res chain seq x y z
N MET A 1 2.03 -22.94 -2.07
CA MET A 1 3.04 -22.87 -1.00
C MET A 1 2.34 -22.44 0.28
N SER A 2 2.58 -23.10 1.41
CA SER A 2 2.07 -22.65 2.73
C SER A 2 2.96 -21.54 3.25
N LEU A 3 2.39 -20.57 3.97
CA LEU A 3 3.19 -19.59 4.71
C LEU A 3 4.03 -20.31 5.77
N ASP A 4 5.30 -19.94 5.87
CA ASP A 4 6.20 -20.51 6.87
C ASP A 4 6.50 -19.48 7.97
N LEU A 5 5.67 -19.51 9.01
CA LEU A 5 5.72 -18.53 10.10
C LEU A 5 6.94 -18.67 11.01
N GLN A 6 7.64 -19.82 10.97
CA GLN A 6 8.84 -20.02 11.81
C GLN A 6 9.95 -19.01 11.49
N TYR A 7 10.08 -18.61 10.22
CA TYR A 7 11.10 -17.66 9.78
C TYR A 7 10.83 -16.21 10.17
N ILE A 8 9.69 -15.89 10.78
CA ILE A 8 9.48 -14.58 11.39
C ILE A 8 10.46 -14.34 12.56
N SER A 9 10.73 -15.40 13.35
CA SER A 9 11.58 -15.34 14.55
C SER A 9 12.88 -16.13 14.47
N GLN A 10 13.07 -16.96 13.44
CA GLN A 10 14.24 -17.80 13.27
C GLN A 10 14.87 -17.57 11.89
N ASP A 11 16.19 -17.63 11.81
CA ASP A 11 16.89 -17.63 10.54
C ASP A 11 16.92 -19.04 9.94
N PRO A 12 16.92 -19.17 8.60
CA PRO A 12 17.03 -20.46 7.94
C PRO A 12 18.41 -21.08 8.26
N GLN A 13 18.43 -22.40 8.50
CA GLN A 13 19.68 -23.14 8.77
C GLN A 13 20.59 -23.20 7.54
N HIS A 14 20.02 -23.10 6.35
CA HIS A 14 20.76 -23.10 5.07
C HIS A 14 20.34 -21.92 4.23
N LEU A 15 21.31 -21.33 3.54
CA LEU A 15 21.02 -20.25 2.60
C LEU A 15 20.21 -20.80 1.41
N PRO A 16 19.13 -20.12 1.00
CA PRO A 16 18.37 -20.49 -0.17
C PRO A 16 19.19 -20.29 -1.45
N GLU A 17 18.84 -21.00 -2.51
CA GLU A 17 19.46 -20.87 -3.85
C GLU A 17 19.44 -19.42 -4.33
N ARG A 18 18.29 -18.76 -4.22
CA ARG A 18 18.13 -17.33 -4.47
C ARG A 18 18.01 -16.60 -3.13
N PRO A 19 18.91 -15.66 -2.81
CA PRO A 19 18.85 -14.91 -1.56
C PRO A 19 17.60 -14.01 -1.53
N ALA A 20 17.17 -13.68 -0.31
CA ALA A 20 16.16 -12.65 -0.12
C ALA A 20 16.72 -11.27 -0.53
N SER A 21 15.91 -10.43 -1.16
CA SER A 21 16.32 -9.08 -1.58
C SER A 21 15.33 -8.00 -1.16
N THR A 22 15.82 -6.77 -1.19
CA THR A 22 15.03 -5.55 -1.08
C THR A 22 15.48 -4.62 -2.20
N GLU A 23 14.56 -4.22 -3.05
CA GLU A 23 14.83 -3.44 -4.24
C GLU A 23 13.96 -2.18 -4.26
N GLY A 24 14.50 -1.06 -4.75
CA GLY A 24 13.70 0.12 -5.06
C GLY A 24 13.06 0.00 -6.44
N PHE A 25 11.88 0.56 -6.62
CA PHE A 25 11.25 0.69 -7.92
C PHE A 25 10.74 2.11 -8.16
N PHE A 26 10.59 2.46 -9.42
CA PHE A 26 9.85 3.63 -9.88
C PHE A 26 8.74 3.18 -10.82
N LEU A 27 7.56 3.71 -10.60
CA LEU A 27 6.35 3.40 -11.37
C LEU A 27 5.69 4.69 -11.82
N GLU A 28 5.39 4.80 -13.11
CA GLU A 28 4.68 5.96 -13.64
C GLU A 28 3.17 5.83 -13.39
N ASN A 29 2.56 6.92 -12.91
CA ASN A 29 1.12 7.06 -12.77
C ASN A 29 0.69 8.52 -13.06
N HIS A 30 -0.13 8.73 -14.08
CA HIS A 30 -0.59 10.05 -14.53
C HIS A 30 0.55 11.06 -14.83
N GLY A 31 1.65 10.59 -15.43
CA GLY A 31 2.81 11.43 -15.75
C GLY A 31 3.76 11.70 -14.58
N GLU A 32 3.47 11.17 -13.40
CA GLU A 32 4.26 11.35 -12.19
C GLU A 32 4.89 10.02 -11.74
N SER A 33 6.04 10.11 -11.09
CA SER A 33 6.78 8.94 -10.62
C SER A 33 6.38 8.55 -9.20
N ILE A 34 5.97 7.30 -9.00
CA ILE A 34 5.78 6.68 -7.69
C ILE A 34 7.06 5.92 -7.35
N PHE A 35 7.71 6.28 -6.25
CA PHE A 35 8.80 5.51 -5.67
C PHE A 35 8.26 4.47 -4.68
N GLY A 36 8.95 3.35 -4.54
CA GLY A 36 8.64 2.35 -3.53
C GLY A 36 9.70 1.28 -3.40
N THR A 37 9.43 0.30 -2.54
CA THR A 37 10.31 -0.85 -2.30
C THR A 37 9.58 -2.16 -2.54
N VAL A 38 10.31 -3.13 -3.08
CA VAL A 38 9.88 -4.53 -3.20
C VAL A 38 10.77 -5.39 -2.31
N LEU A 39 10.17 -6.14 -1.41
CA LEU A 39 10.84 -7.10 -0.57
C LEU A 39 10.50 -8.51 -1.07
N ILE A 40 11.52 -9.27 -1.44
CA ILE A 40 11.38 -10.59 -2.09
C ILE A 40 11.91 -11.67 -1.14
N PRO A 41 11.13 -12.74 -0.85
CA PRO A 41 11.62 -13.89 -0.08
C PRO A 41 12.79 -14.59 -0.77
N GLY A 42 13.68 -15.17 0.00
CA GLY A 42 14.63 -16.15 -0.53
C GLY A 42 13.92 -17.48 -0.88
N GLY A 43 14.46 -18.23 -1.83
CA GLY A 43 13.89 -19.50 -2.25
C GLY A 43 14.60 -20.13 -3.44
N ALA A 44 13.97 -21.09 -4.10
CA ALA A 44 14.45 -21.62 -5.38
C ALA A 44 14.18 -20.62 -6.53
N ALA A 45 14.92 -20.78 -7.62
CA ALA A 45 14.79 -19.90 -8.79
C ALA A 45 13.38 -19.91 -9.42
N VAL A 46 12.67 -21.02 -9.29
CA VAL A 46 11.32 -21.20 -9.84
C VAL A 46 10.19 -20.90 -8.87
N ASP A 47 10.49 -20.55 -7.62
CA ASP A 47 9.48 -20.26 -6.61
C ASP A 47 8.76 -18.95 -6.92
N VAL A 48 7.43 -18.98 -6.76
CA VAL A 48 6.57 -17.80 -6.81
C VAL A 48 5.79 -17.68 -5.49
N TYR A 49 5.53 -16.45 -5.08
CA TYR A 49 4.99 -16.12 -3.75
C TYR A 49 3.74 -15.27 -3.86
N PRO A 50 2.78 -15.40 -2.95
CA PRO A 50 1.69 -14.43 -2.85
C PRO A 50 2.25 -13.00 -2.70
N GLY A 51 1.58 -12.03 -3.29
CA GLY A 51 2.00 -10.63 -3.28
C GLY A 51 1.14 -9.76 -2.39
N ILE A 52 1.77 -8.85 -1.69
CA ILE A 52 1.14 -7.86 -0.81
C ILE A 52 1.47 -6.46 -1.32
N VAL A 53 0.47 -5.61 -1.53
CA VAL A 53 0.66 -4.16 -1.57
C VAL A 53 0.42 -3.63 -0.16
N LEU A 54 1.49 -3.15 0.49
CA LEU A 54 1.47 -2.66 1.87
C LEU A 54 1.40 -1.14 1.86
N LEU A 55 0.29 -0.59 2.34
CA LEU A 55 -0.07 0.82 2.25
C LEU A 55 0.09 1.54 3.59
N HIS A 56 0.95 2.57 3.60
CA HIS A 56 1.22 3.36 4.80
C HIS A 56 0.10 4.35 5.15
N GLY A 57 0.12 4.83 6.39
CA GLY A 57 -0.82 5.83 6.90
C GLY A 57 -0.48 7.25 6.41
N PHE A 58 -1.25 8.22 6.87
CA PHE A 58 -1.07 9.64 6.60
C PHE A 58 -0.53 10.34 7.89
N PRO A 59 0.40 11.27 7.78
CA PRO A 59 1.08 11.77 6.58
C PRO A 59 2.28 10.92 6.10
N GLY A 60 2.47 9.72 6.60
CA GLY A 60 3.48 8.80 6.11
C GLY A 60 4.86 8.91 6.76
N TYR A 61 4.96 9.41 7.98
CA TYR A 61 6.22 9.48 8.72
C TYR A 61 6.83 8.12 9.04
N THR A 62 6.00 7.10 9.14
CA THR A 62 6.44 5.75 9.49
C THR A 62 6.16 4.82 8.32
N SER A 63 7.22 4.23 7.78
CA SER A 63 7.06 3.05 6.95
C SER A 63 6.73 1.87 7.88
N THR A 64 5.85 1.01 7.46
CA THR A 64 5.59 -0.28 8.11
C THR A 64 6.66 -1.32 7.70
N PHE A 65 7.93 -0.90 7.68
CA PHE A 65 9.03 -1.71 7.15
C PHE A 65 9.30 -2.95 7.99
N ASP A 66 9.12 -2.88 9.29
CA ASP A 66 9.17 -4.02 10.21
C ASP A 66 8.12 -5.08 9.84
N LEU A 67 6.88 -4.66 9.60
CA LEU A 67 5.83 -5.55 9.11
C LEU A 67 6.18 -6.13 7.73
N ALA A 68 6.68 -5.28 6.81
CA ALA A 68 7.10 -5.73 5.48
C ALA A 68 8.17 -6.83 5.56
N GLN A 69 9.16 -6.68 6.45
CA GLN A 69 10.18 -7.69 6.68
C GLN A 69 9.61 -8.99 7.25
N ASN A 70 8.68 -8.91 8.20
CA ASN A 70 8.05 -10.10 8.77
C ASN A 70 7.20 -10.84 7.73
N LEU A 71 6.44 -10.11 6.91
CA LEU A 71 5.67 -10.69 5.80
C LEU A 71 6.58 -11.35 4.76
N ARG A 72 7.70 -10.72 4.40
CA ARG A 72 8.70 -11.32 3.52
C ARG A 72 9.28 -12.60 4.11
N ARG A 73 9.63 -12.60 5.39
CA ARG A 73 10.15 -13.80 6.10
C ARG A 73 9.10 -14.91 6.15
N ALA A 74 7.82 -14.58 6.18
CA ALA A 74 6.72 -15.56 6.09
C ALA A 74 6.47 -16.08 4.66
N GLY A 75 7.24 -15.64 3.66
CA GLY A 75 7.12 -16.13 2.28
C GLY A 75 6.17 -15.31 1.40
N LEU A 76 6.09 -13.99 1.63
CA LEU A 76 5.29 -13.07 0.83
C LEU A 76 6.18 -12.06 0.11
N VAL A 77 5.91 -11.77 -1.16
CA VAL A 77 6.48 -10.60 -1.82
C VAL A 77 5.72 -9.38 -1.35
N VAL A 78 6.43 -8.36 -0.83
CA VAL A 78 5.82 -7.16 -0.29
C VAL A 78 6.25 -5.95 -1.10
N VAL A 79 5.28 -5.23 -1.66
CA VAL A 79 5.49 -3.96 -2.37
C VAL A 79 4.93 -2.84 -1.52
N SER A 80 5.78 -1.88 -1.18
CA SER A 80 5.43 -0.72 -0.36
C SER A 80 5.65 0.56 -1.19
N PRO A 81 4.61 1.08 -1.87
CA PRO A 81 4.70 2.34 -2.58
C PRO A 81 4.65 3.51 -1.61
N TYR A 82 5.31 4.62 -1.96
CA TYR A 82 5.04 5.94 -1.41
C TYR A 82 4.14 6.69 -2.38
N TYR A 83 3.02 7.20 -1.89
CA TYR A 83 2.05 7.90 -2.75
C TYR A 83 2.68 9.15 -3.38
N ARG A 84 2.12 9.62 -4.51
CA ARG A 84 2.53 10.89 -5.10
C ARG A 84 2.55 12.00 -4.04
N GLY A 85 3.57 12.86 -4.09
CA GLY A 85 3.80 13.92 -3.12
C GLY A 85 4.43 13.47 -1.80
N CYS A 86 4.78 12.17 -1.63
CA CYS A 86 5.44 11.60 -0.46
C CYS A 86 6.83 11.05 -0.81
N TRP A 87 7.78 11.16 0.10
CA TRP A 87 9.03 10.37 0.21
C TRP A 87 9.71 9.91 -1.10
N GLY A 88 10.09 10.82 -1.96
CA GLY A 88 10.80 10.49 -3.21
C GLY A 88 9.90 10.20 -4.41
N SER A 89 8.59 10.13 -4.21
CA SER A 89 7.62 10.16 -5.29
C SER A 89 7.41 11.57 -5.83
N GLY A 90 7.19 11.69 -7.13
CA GLY A 90 6.85 12.95 -7.79
C GLY A 90 5.42 13.40 -7.49
N GLY A 91 5.00 14.47 -8.15
CA GLY A 91 3.63 14.97 -8.10
C GLY A 91 3.19 15.56 -6.77
N ARG A 92 1.88 15.66 -6.59
CA ARG A 92 1.24 16.18 -5.38
C ARG A 92 0.37 15.13 -4.72
N TYR A 93 0.38 15.11 -3.39
CA TYR A 93 -0.48 14.21 -2.63
C TYR A 93 -1.92 14.70 -2.63
N THR A 94 -2.84 13.76 -2.89
CA THR A 94 -4.27 13.87 -2.62
C THR A 94 -4.77 12.50 -2.10
N PHE A 95 -5.83 12.47 -1.32
CA PHE A 95 -6.40 11.22 -0.83
C PHE A 95 -6.97 10.38 -1.98
N SER A 96 -7.63 11.03 -2.94
CA SER A 96 -8.13 10.37 -4.14
C SER A 96 -6.99 9.83 -5.01
N GLY A 97 -5.89 10.60 -5.15
CA GLY A 97 -4.69 10.20 -5.88
C GLY A 97 -3.99 9.01 -5.23
N ALA A 98 -3.95 8.94 -3.89
CA ALA A 98 -3.36 7.81 -3.19
C ALA A 98 -4.13 6.49 -3.43
N ILE A 99 -5.45 6.55 -3.63
CA ILE A 99 -6.23 5.37 -4.06
C ILE A 99 -5.83 4.96 -5.48
N ASP A 100 -5.66 5.92 -6.41
CA ASP A 100 -5.21 5.64 -7.77
C ASP A 100 -3.80 5.04 -7.80
N ASP A 101 -2.90 5.53 -6.93
CA ASP A 101 -1.54 5.02 -6.78
C ASP A 101 -1.52 3.57 -6.28
N ALA A 102 -2.39 3.24 -5.32
CA ALA A 102 -2.55 1.88 -4.82
C ALA A 102 -3.07 0.94 -5.92
N VAL A 103 -4.08 1.37 -6.69
CA VAL A 103 -4.61 0.63 -7.84
C VAL A 103 -3.52 0.41 -8.89
N ARG A 104 -2.76 1.46 -9.24
CA ARG A 104 -1.67 1.37 -10.23
C ARG A 104 -0.57 0.42 -9.76
N THR A 105 -0.18 0.50 -8.48
CA THR A 105 0.84 -0.40 -7.91
C THR A 105 0.41 -1.86 -7.94
N ALA A 106 -0.84 -2.16 -7.54
CA ALA A 106 -1.37 -3.51 -7.60
C ALA A 106 -1.46 -4.02 -9.05
N SER A 107 -1.89 -3.16 -9.99
CA SER A 107 -1.95 -3.50 -11.41
C SER A 107 -0.57 -3.80 -11.98
N TRP A 108 0.44 -3.03 -11.61
CA TRP A 108 1.83 -3.28 -11.97
C TRP A 108 2.33 -4.64 -11.45
N MET A 109 2.02 -4.99 -10.18
CA MET A 109 2.36 -6.32 -9.66
C MET A 109 1.64 -7.46 -10.41
N HIS A 110 0.45 -7.18 -10.95
CA HIS A 110 -0.33 -8.14 -11.71
C HIS A 110 0.14 -8.27 -13.18
N GLU A 111 0.94 -7.37 -13.70
CA GLU A 111 1.56 -7.48 -15.03
C GLU A 111 2.49 -8.72 -15.10
N GLU A 112 2.43 -9.47 -16.19
CA GLU A 112 3.19 -10.73 -16.34
C GLU A 112 4.71 -10.50 -16.20
N SER A 113 5.23 -9.44 -16.80
CA SER A 113 6.66 -9.09 -16.74
C SER A 113 7.10 -8.78 -15.30
N THR A 114 6.32 -7.99 -14.58
CA THR A 114 6.58 -7.62 -13.19
C THR A 114 6.49 -8.83 -12.28
N ALA A 115 5.44 -9.62 -12.41
CA ALA A 115 5.24 -10.82 -11.61
C ALA A 115 6.39 -11.82 -11.80
N LYS A 116 6.87 -12.00 -13.02
CA LYS A 116 8.04 -12.84 -13.32
C LYS A 116 9.32 -12.29 -12.71
N THR A 117 9.54 -10.97 -12.81
CA THR A 117 10.75 -10.31 -12.28
C THR A 117 10.84 -10.43 -10.76
N TYR A 118 9.72 -10.26 -10.06
CA TYR A 118 9.66 -10.24 -8.59
C TYR A 118 9.12 -11.53 -7.97
N HIS A 119 8.97 -12.59 -8.74
CA HIS A 119 8.50 -13.90 -8.29
C HIS A 119 7.11 -13.87 -7.65
N VAL A 120 6.18 -13.08 -8.20
CA VAL A 120 4.83 -12.89 -7.68
C VAL A 120 3.85 -13.91 -8.29
N ASP A 121 3.06 -14.57 -7.45
CA ASP A 121 1.86 -15.31 -7.87
C ASP A 121 0.72 -14.31 -8.14
N ARG A 122 0.46 -14.03 -9.41
CA ARG A 122 -0.54 -13.06 -9.87
C ARG A 122 -1.95 -13.36 -9.39
N ASP A 123 -2.24 -14.64 -9.15
CA ASP A 123 -3.55 -15.09 -8.67
C ASP A 123 -3.72 -14.97 -7.15
N LYS A 124 -2.67 -14.51 -6.43
CA LYS A 124 -2.65 -14.36 -4.97
C LYS A 124 -2.14 -13.00 -4.55
N LEU A 125 -2.86 -11.95 -4.96
CA LEU A 125 -2.54 -10.56 -4.62
C LEU A 125 -3.53 -10.01 -3.58
N PHE A 126 -2.97 -9.30 -2.60
CA PHE A 126 -3.68 -8.78 -1.45
C PHE A 126 -3.25 -7.34 -1.15
N PHE A 127 -4.12 -6.61 -0.43
CA PHE A 127 -3.75 -5.36 0.21
C PHE A 127 -3.62 -5.53 1.72
N ILE A 128 -2.65 -4.82 2.30
CA ILE A 128 -2.59 -4.56 3.74
C ILE A 128 -2.42 -3.06 3.93
N GLY A 129 -3.25 -2.44 4.79
CA GLY A 129 -3.17 -1.00 5.02
C GLY A 129 -3.34 -0.62 6.49
N HIS A 130 -2.53 0.35 6.94
CA HIS A 130 -2.61 0.91 8.28
C HIS A 130 -3.19 2.33 8.24
N SER A 131 -4.10 2.64 9.17
CA SER A 131 -4.68 3.98 9.30
C SER A 131 -5.31 4.46 7.98
N MET A 132 -4.83 5.58 7.40
CA MET A 132 -5.24 6.07 6.08
C MET A 132 -4.97 5.04 4.97
N GLY A 133 -3.87 4.26 5.06
CA GLY A 133 -3.60 3.14 4.16
C GLY A 133 -4.69 2.07 4.21
N GLY A 134 -5.35 1.90 5.35
CA GLY A 134 -6.53 1.03 5.48
C GLY A 134 -7.73 1.54 4.67
N PHE A 135 -8.03 2.84 4.75
CA PHE A 135 -9.04 3.49 3.91
C PHE A 135 -8.70 3.33 2.41
N ILE A 136 -7.46 3.61 2.03
CA ILE A 136 -6.98 3.48 0.65
C ILE A 136 -7.09 2.03 0.17
N SER A 137 -6.67 1.05 0.98
CA SER A 137 -6.72 -0.38 0.64
C SER A 137 -8.13 -0.86 0.30
N VAL A 138 -9.12 -0.52 1.14
CA VAL A 138 -10.52 -0.90 0.92
C VAL A 138 -11.05 -0.31 -0.38
N ASN A 139 -10.70 0.93 -0.67
CA ASN A 139 -11.18 1.63 -1.85
C ASN A 139 -10.49 1.19 -3.14
N ALA A 140 -9.19 0.88 -3.07
CA ALA A 140 -8.46 0.26 -4.17
C ALA A 140 -9.01 -1.14 -4.49
N THR A 141 -9.31 -1.95 -3.46
CA THR A 141 -9.89 -3.30 -3.63
C THR A 141 -11.21 -3.27 -4.40
N ARG A 142 -12.06 -2.27 -4.18
CA ARG A 142 -13.34 -2.13 -4.91
C ARG A 142 -13.16 -1.93 -6.42
N ARG A 143 -12.00 -1.47 -6.86
CA ARG A 143 -11.69 -1.21 -8.26
C ARG A 143 -11.01 -2.38 -8.97
N LEU A 144 -10.62 -3.43 -8.23
CA LEU A 144 -9.79 -4.54 -8.73
C LEU A 144 -10.41 -5.89 -8.37
N SER A 145 -11.18 -6.46 -9.29
CA SER A 145 -11.94 -7.71 -9.06
C SER A 145 -11.07 -8.94 -8.81
N TRP A 146 -9.79 -8.89 -9.15
CA TRP A 146 -8.84 -10.00 -9.01
C TRP A 146 -8.06 -9.97 -7.67
N ILE A 147 -8.17 -8.92 -6.86
CA ILE A 147 -7.61 -8.90 -5.50
C ILE A 147 -8.33 -9.92 -4.64
N LYS A 148 -7.58 -10.79 -3.96
CA LYS A 148 -8.11 -11.92 -3.16
C LYS A 148 -8.55 -11.53 -1.77
N GLY A 149 -8.04 -10.43 -1.24
CA GLY A 149 -8.43 -9.96 0.09
C GLY A 149 -7.71 -8.70 0.51
N THR A 150 -8.21 -8.09 1.58
CA THR A 150 -7.66 -6.86 2.17
C THR A 150 -7.66 -6.99 3.68
N ALA A 151 -6.51 -6.78 4.30
CA ALA A 151 -6.39 -6.65 5.74
C ALA A 151 -6.15 -5.18 6.12
N VAL A 152 -6.81 -4.72 7.18
CA VAL A 152 -6.68 -3.34 7.63
C VAL A 152 -6.33 -3.29 9.12
N MET A 153 -5.42 -2.39 9.47
CA MET A 153 -5.00 -2.14 10.85
C MET A 153 -5.41 -0.71 11.22
N SER A 154 -6.31 -0.58 12.20
CA SER A 154 -6.82 0.73 12.67
C SER A 154 -7.20 1.67 11.51
N PRO A 155 -8.10 1.26 10.60
CA PRO A 155 -8.40 2.04 9.40
C PRO A 155 -8.99 3.40 9.75
N TYR A 156 -8.55 4.45 9.04
CA TYR A 156 -9.06 5.81 9.24
C TYR A 156 -10.32 6.02 8.40
N ASP A 157 -11.40 6.49 9.04
CA ASP A 157 -12.64 6.84 8.32
C ASP A 157 -12.55 8.28 7.80
N LEU A 158 -11.81 8.46 6.70
CA LEU A 158 -11.63 9.75 6.08
C LEU A 158 -12.96 10.38 5.63
N ALA A 159 -13.80 9.59 4.99
CA ALA A 159 -15.04 10.08 4.40
C ALA A 159 -16.02 10.56 5.49
N GLY A 160 -16.26 9.74 6.51
CA GLY A 160 -17.16 10.12 7.60
C GLY A 160 -16.66 11.32 8.41
N ARG A 161 -15.35 11.44 8.63
CA ARG A 161 -14.78 12.60 9.32
C ARG A 161 -14.83 13.87 8.48
N ALA A 162 -14.57 13.79 7.18
CA ALA A 162 -14.68 14.93 6.27
C ALA A 162 -16.13 15.44 6.16
N GLU A 163 -17.11 14.53 6.14
CA GLU A 163 -18.55 14.87 6.16
C GLU A 163 -18.94 15.57 7.48
N ALA A 164 -18.46 15.05 8.60
CA ALA A 164 -18.74 15.62 9.91
C ALA A 164 -18.05 16.98 10.17
N GLY A 165 -17.13 17.42 9.30
CA GLY A 165 -16.33 18.63 9.51
C GLY A 165 -15.39 18.48 10.74
N ASP A 166 -14.76 17.31 10.87
CA ASP A 166 -13.93 16.95 12.03
C ASP A 166 -12.71 17.86 12.14
N ALA A 167 -12.64 18.66 13.21
CA ALA A 167 -11.53 19.56 13.48
C ALA A 167 -10.18 18.83 13.63
N ALA A 168 -10.18 17.58 14.08
CA ALA A 168 -8.96 16.79 14.17
C ALA A 168 -8.43 16.40 12.76
N LEU A 169 -9.31 16.17 11.78
CA LEU A 169 -8.90 15.99 10.40
C LEU A 169 -8.31 17.28 9.82
N ASP A 170 -8.93 18.42 10.05
CA ASP A 170 -8.41 19.72 9.61
C ASP A 170 -7.04 20.03 10.20
N GLN A 171 -6.85 19.74 11.48
CA GLN A 171 -5.56 19.89 12.14
C GLN A 171 -4.50 18.96 11.52
N LEU A 172 -4.81 17.67 11.34
CA LEU A 172 -3.92 16.69 10.75
C LEU A 172 -3.49 17.10 9.32
N ILE A 173 -4.42 17.62 8.53
CA ILE A 173 -4.13 18.15 7.19
C ILE A 173 -3.15 19.32 7.27
N ARG A 174 -3.37 20.32 8.13
CA ARG A 174 -2.46 21.47 8.27
C ARG A 174 -1.06 21.06 8.72
N GLU A 175 -0.96 20.11 9.63
CA GLU A 175 0.32 19.58 10.12
C GLU A 175 1.08 18.78 9.04
N SER A 176 0.40 18.26 8.04
CA SER A 176 1.01 17.50 6.94
C SER A 176 1.63 18.38 5.85
N VAL A 177 1.13 19.60 5.65
CA VAL A 177 1.58 20.52 4.59
C VAL A 177 3.10 20.74 4.59
N PRO A 178 3.81 20.92 5.73
CA PRO A 178 5.25 21.12 5.72
C PRO A 178 6.09 19.90 5.33
N VAL A 179 5.50 18.70 5.31
CA VAL A 179 6.26 17.43 5.15
C VAL A 179 5.85 16.63 3.92
N MET A 180 4.82 17.08 3.21
CA MET A 180 4.32 16.46 1.99
C MET A 180 4.18 17.50 0.89
N ASN A 181 4.38 17.09 -0.36
CA ASN A 181 4.08 17.97 -1.48
C ASN A 181 2.56 17.97 -1.75
N VAL A 182 1.86 18.94 -1.21
CA VAL A 182 0.42 19.18 -1.42
C VAL A 182 0.22 20.52 -2.10
N GLU A 183 -0.94 20.74 -2.70
CA GLU A 183 -1.25 22.05 -3.28
C GLU A 183 -1.49 23.11 -2.19
N SER A 184 -2.40 22.80 -1.27
CA SER A 184 -2.67 23.57 -0.03
C SER A 184 -3.47 22.71 0.94
N ALA A 185 -3.59 23.16 2.18
CA ALA A 185 -4.44 22.50 3.19
C ALA A 185 -5.92 22.52 2.76
N GLU A 186 -6.37 23.63 2.16
CA GLU A 186 -7.74 23.81 1.68
C GLU A 186 -8.06 22.86 0.51
N ALA A 187 -7.12 22.70 -0.45
CA ALA A 187 -7.26 21.78 -1.57
C ALA A 187 -7.33 20.34 -1.07
N LEU A 188 -6.49 19.96 -0.11
CA LEU A 188 -6.48 18.61 0.46
C LEU A 188 -7.76 18.33 1.27
N ALA A 189 -8.28 19.31 2.03
CA ALA A 189 -9.56 19.19 2.73
C ALA A 189 -10.75 19.05 1.75
N ALA A 190 -10.71 19.78 0.62
CA ALA A 190 -11.70 19.64 -0.43
C ALA A 190 -11.66 18.25 -1.08
N ASP A 191 -10.47 17.70 -1.35
CA ASP A 191 -10.31 16.34 -1.87
C ASP A 191 -10.83 15.28 -0.87
N ALA A 192 -10.61 15.44 0.44
CA ALA A 192 -11.18 14.56 1.44
C ALA A 192 -12.72 14.48 1.36
N LYS A 193 -13.39 15.63 1.19
CA LYS A 193 -14.85 15.72 0.99
C LYS A 193 -15.29 15.12 -0.35
N MET A 194 -14.45 15.19 -1.38
CA MET A 194 -14.73 14.56 -2.68
C MET A 194 -14.60 13.04 -2.60
N CYS A 195 -13.66 12.54 -1.79
CA CYS A 195 -13.53 11.08 -1.54
C CYS A 195 -14.80 10.49 -0.96
N GLU A 196 -15.48 11.18 -0.03
CA GLU A 196 -16.77 10.76 0.50
C GLU A 196 -17.79 10.49 -0.59
N LYS A 197 -17.97 11.44 -1.53
CA LYS A 197 -18.96 11.34 -2.60
C LYS A 197 -18.67 10.23 -3.61
N LYS A 198 -17.38 9.96 -3.88
CA LYS A 198 -16.95 8.97 -4.89
C LYS A 198 -16.86 7.55 -4.34
N VAL A 199 -16.62 7.40 -3.06
CA VAL A 199 -16.20 6.14 -2.48
C VAL A 199 -17.22 5.60 -1.47
N GLY A 200 -18.03 6.48 -0.88
CA GLY A 200 -19.02 6.13 0.15
C GLY A 200 -18.40 5.75 1.50
N PRO A 201 -19.22 5.67 2.55
CA PRO A 201 -18.76 5.33 3.87
C PRO A 201 -18.26 3.89 3.96
N PHE A 202 -17.47 3.57 4.99
CA PHE A 202 -16.93 2.23 5.32
C PHE A 202 -18.01 1.16 5.59
N ARG A 203 -19.10 1.14 4.84
CA ARG A 203 -20.25 0.25 5.03
C ARG A 203 -20.13 -1.04 4.22
N THR A 204 -19.03 -1.78 4.37
CA THR A 204 -19.04 -3.17 3.91
C THR A 204 -18.88 -4.05 5.13
N PRO A 205 -19.84 -4.91 5.49
CA PRO A 205 -19.63 -5.92 6.50
C PRO A 205 -18.44 -6.78 6.03
N LEU A 206 -17.40 -6.86 6.86
CA LEU A 206 -16.37 -7.87 6.71
C LEU A 206 -17.10 -9.22 6.66
N LYS A 207 -16.99 -9.93 5.54
CA LYS A 207 -17.36 -11.34 5.54
C LYS A 207 -16.31 -12.04 6.40
N THR A 208 -16.74 -12.44 7.60
CA THR A 208 -16.00 -13.33 8.49
C THR A 208 -15.85 -14.71 7.86
#